data_3bb0f3e583f81119a55ec3bd34277cac
#
_entry.id   3bb0f3e583f81119a55ec3bd34277cac
#
_cell.length_a   1.000
_cell.length_b   1.000
_cell.length_c   1.000
_cell.angle_alpha   90.00
_cell.angle_beta   90.00
_cell.angle_gamma   90.00
#
_symmetry.space_group_name_H-M   'P 1'
#
loop_
_entity.id
_entity.type
_entity.pdbx_description
1 polymer ?
#
loop_
_entity_poly.entity_id
_entity_poly.type
_entity_poly.pdbx_seq_one_letter_code
_entity_poly.pdbx_strand_id
1 'polypeptide(L)'
;MKREQQTYSILLVDDEDIFRKRLATAFIRRGFTVFEAVDYDSALALLNQHEPELALFDLRMPGRSGIELVAAAKRLQPGIKIVVLTGYSSIATASQAIKLGASYYLPKPADVDEILLAFSKEDDLAISVDQQELIPPTLARVEWEHIQRVLTDCEGNISETARKLNIHRRSLQRKLFKFAPT
;
A
#
# COMPACT_ATOMS: atom_id res chain seq x y z
N MET A 1 9.73 5.48 -37.56
CA MET A 1 9.83 4.40 -36.57
C MET A 1 8.97 4.81 -35.37
N LYS A 2 7.79 4.19 -35.19
CA LYS A 2 6.99 4.34 -33.98
C LYS A 2 7.78 3.65 -32.86
N ARG A 3 8.15 4.39 -31.79
CA ARG A 3 8.58 3.79 -30.54
C ARG A 3 7.39 2.95 -30.06
N GLU A 4 7.54 1.63 -30.02
CA GLU A 4 6.62 0.77 -29.29
C GLU A 4 6.61 1.32 -27.87
N GLN A 5 5.46 1.85 -27.43
CA GLN A 5 5.25 2.24 -26.05
C GLN A 5 5.25 0.93 -25.26
N GLN A 6 6.35 0.68 -24.60
CA GLN A 6 6.44 -0.44 -23.65
C GLN A 6 5.37 -0.20 -22.58
N THR A 7 4.29 -0.95 -22.68
CA THR A 7 3.18 -0.88 -21.72
C THR A 7 3.58 -1.73 -20.52
N TYR A 8 3.92 -1.10 -19.41
CA TYR A 8 4.22 -1.82 -18.16
C TYR A 8 2.96 -2.50 -17.62
N SER A 9 3.14 -3.68 -17.05
CA SER A 9 2.09 -4.39 -16.34
C SER A 9 2.29 -4.34 -14.82
N ILE A 10 1.19 -4.19 -14.07
CA ILE A 10 1.19 -4.11 -12.61
C ILE A 10 0.12 -5.01 -12.01
N LEU A 11 0.49 -5.75 -10.97
CA LEU A 11 -0.42 -6.51 -10.13
C LEU A 11 -0.71 -5.74 -8.84
N LEU A 12 -1.98 -5.43 -8.60
CA LEU A 12 -2.49 -4.79 -7.39
C LEU A 12 -3.12 -5.86 -6.50
N VAL A 13 -2.61 -6.01 -5.28
CA VAL A 13 -3.13 -6.99 -4.31
C VAL A 13 -3.52 -6.27 -3.03
N ASP A 14 -4.82 -6.23 -2.75
CA ASP A 14 -5.40 -5.52 -1.62
C ASP A 14 -6.82 -6.06 -1.37
N ASP A 15 -7.20 -6.36 -0.15
CA ASP A 15 -8.56 -6.83 0.17
C ASP A 15 -9.58 -5.70 0.22
N GLU A 16 -9.12 -4.44 0.31
CA GLU A 16 -9.99 -3.26 0.28
C GLU A 16 -10.39 -2.90 -1.15
N ASP A 17 -11.58 -3.33 -1.58
CA ASP A 17 -12.10 -3.20 -2.95
C ASP A 17 -12.11 -1.75 -3.46
N ILE A 18 -12.52 -0.79 -2.62
CA ILE A 18 -12.60 0.63 -2.99
C ILE A 18 -11.22 1.19 -3.30
N PHE A 19 -10.25 0.93 -2.42
CA PHE A 19 -8.88 1.39 -2.57
C PHE A 19 -8.20 0.75 -3.79
N ARG A 20 -8.33 -0.57 -3.95
CA ARG A 20 -7.77 -1.32 -5.09
C ARG A 20 -8.30 -0.80 -6.42
N LYS A 21 -9.63 -0.66 -6.58
CA LYS A 21 -10.25 -0.14 -7.81
C LYS A 21 -9.87 1.30 -8.14
N ARG A 22 -9.70 2.14 -7.11
CA ARG A 22 -9.24 3.52 -7.29
C ARG A 22 -7.83 3.55 -7.86
N LEU A 23 -6.92 2.75 -7.31
CA LEU A 23 -5.55 2.62 -7.83
C LEU A 23 -5.55 2.03 -9.24
N ALA A 24 -6.31 0.94 -9.50
CA ALA A 24 -6.41 0.32 -10.81
C ALA A 24 -6.82 1.34 -11.88
N THR A 25 -7.88 2.12 -11.60
CA THR A 25 -8.33 3.19 -12.50
C THR A 25 -7.23 4.22 -12.78
N ALA A 26 -6.48 4.61 -11.76
CA ALA A 26 -5.43 5.60 -11.89
C ALA A 26 -4.21 5.08 -12.66
N PHE A 27 -3.82 3.80 -12.50
CA PHE A 27 -2.78 3.15 -13.30
C PHE A 27 -3.20 2.93 -14.76
N ILE A 28 -4.43 2.48 -15.01
CA ILE A 28 -4.97 2.34 -16.38
C ILE A 28 -4.93 3.67 -17.14
N ARG A 29 -5.30 4.78 -16.49
CA ARG A 29 -5.21 6.13 -17.09
C ARG A 29 -3.79 6.54 -17.46
N ARG A 30 -2.77 5.96 -16.82
CA ARG A 30 -1.35 6.17 -17.12
C ARG A 30 -0.78 5.17 -18.13
N GLY A 31 -1.64 4.30 -18.69
CA GLY A 31 -1.26 3.36 -19.74
C GLY A 31 -0.71 2.03 -19.25
N PHE A 32 -0.89 1.69 -17.96
CA PHE A 32 -0.50 0.39 -17.44
C PHE A 32 -1.55 -0.69 -17.77
N THR A 33 -1.09 -1.91 -18.01
CA THR A 33 -1.92 -3.11 -17.92
C THR A 33 -2.05 -3.50 -16.45
N VAL A 34 -3.28 -3.53 -15.92
CA VAL A 34 -3.52 -3.75 -14.48
C VAL A 34 -4.17 -5.09 -14.25
N PHE A 35 -3.60 -5.88 -13.35
CA PHE A 35 -4.18 -7.09 -12.78
C PHE A 35 -4.58 -6.83 -11.34
N GLU A 36 -5.73 -7.35 -10.90
CA GLU A 36 -6.25 -7.14 -9.55
C GLU A 36 -6.44 -8.46 -8.83
N ALA A 37 -5.96 -8.56 -7.59
CA ALA A 37 -6.17 -9.69 -6.69
C ALA A 37 -6.66 -9.19 -5.33
N VAL A 38 -7.46 -9.99 -4.65
CA VAL A 38 -8.05 -9.65 -3.34
C VAL A 38 -7.34 -10.37 -2.19
N ASP A 39 -6.54 -11.39 -2.50
CA ASP A 39 -5.89 -12.26 -1.52
C ASP A 39 -4.62 -12.91 -2.09
N TYR A 40 -3.97 -13.70 -1.25
CA TYR A 40 -2.75 -14.41 -1.57
C TYR A 40 -2.93 -15.39 -2.74
N ASP A 41 -4.00 -16.18 -2.77
CA ASP A 41 -4.16 -17.27 -3.74
C ASP A 41 -4.50 -16.73 -5.13
N SER A 42 -5.38 -15.73 -5.22
CA SER A 42 -5.68 -15.02 -6.47
C SER A 42 -4.45 -14.28 -7.02
N ALA A 43 -3.63 -13.70 -6.13
CA ALA A 43 -2.38 -13.06 -6.54
C ALA A 43 -1.39 -14.06 -7.15
N LEU A 44 -1.20 -15.23 -6.53
CA LEU A 44 -0.32 -16.28 -7.08
C LEU A 44 -0.80 -16.81 -8.44
N ALA A 45 -2.11 -16.98 -8.62
CA ALA A 45 -2.67 -17.39 -9.89
C ALA A 45 -2.33 -16.39 -11.00
N LEU A 46 -2.49 -15.08 -10.74
CA LEU A 46 -2.18 -14.01 -11.69
C LEU A 46 -0.68 -13.89 -11.96
N LEU A 47 0.18 -14.05 -10.95
CA LEU A 47 1.64 -14.06 -11.12
C LEU A 47 2.09 -15.18 -12.07
N ASN A 48 1.52 -16.38 -11.92
CA ASN A 48 1.85 -17.51 -12.80
C ASN A 48 1.30 -17.35 -14.23
N GLN A 49 0.21 -16.62 -14.40
CA GLN A 49 -0.48 -16.50 -15.70
C GLN A 49 0.05 -15.34 -16.55
N HIS A 50 0.43 -14.22 -15.92
CA HIS A 50 0.65 -12.96 -16.62
C HIS A 50 2.06 -12.35 -16.48
N GLU A 51 2.86 -12.85 -15.55
CA GLU A 51 4.24 -12.38 -15.31
C GLU A 51 4.37 -10.84 -15.25
N PRO A 52 3.62 -10.12 -14.37
CA PRO A 52 3.67 -8.67 -14.32
C PRO A 52 5.05 -8.16 -13.91
N GLU A 53 5.51 -7.05 -14.50
CA GLU A 53 6.81 -6.45 -14.17
C GLU A 53 6.80 -5.77 -12.80
N LEU A 54 5.65 -5.19 -12.41
CA LEU A 54 5.47 -4.47 -11.16
C LEU A 54 4.40 -5.13 -10.30
N ALA A 55 4.56 -5.05 -8.99
CA ALA A 55 3.55 -5.52 -8.05
C ALA A 55 3.42 -4.58 -6.86
N LEU A 56 2.19 -4.34 -6.45
CA LEU A 56 1.83 -3.54 -5.28
C LEU A 56 1.02 -4.42 -4.34
N PHE A 57 1.57 -4.72 -3.16
CA PHE A 57 0.97 -5.64 -2.21
C PHE A 57 0.58 -4.95 -0.91
N ASP A 58 -0.64 -5.16 -0.46
CA ASP A 58 -0.96 -4.92 0.95
C ASP A 58 -0.36 -6.03 1.82
N LEU A 59 0.15 -5.68 2.98
CA LEU A 59 0.64 -6.65 3.97
C LEU A 59 -0.47 -7.29 4.78
N ARG A 60 -1.57 -6.59 4.96
CA ARG A 60 -2.70 -7.06 5.77
C ARG A 60 -3.85 -7.49 4.89
N MET A 61 -3.91 -8.77 4.66
CA MET A 61 -5.02 -9.42 3.98
C MET A 61 -5.56 -10.56 4.83
N PRO A 62 -6.83 -10.92 4.70
CA PRO A 62 -7.38 -12.12 5.32
C PRO A 62 -6.61 -13.38 4.89
N GLY A 63 -6.37 -14.29 5.81
CA GLY A 63 -5.67 -15.53 5.55
C GLY A 63 -4.15 -15.36 5.56
N ARG A 64 -3.47 -15.61 4.43
CA ARG A 64 -2.01 -15.52 4.32
C ARG A 64 -1.55 -14.07 4.10
N SER A 65 -0.46 -13.72 4.77
CA SER A 65 0.03 -12.34 4.79
C SER A 65 0.68 -11.92 3.48
N GLY A 66 0.64 -10.60 3.19
CA GLY A 66 1.37 -10.02 2.07
C GLY A 66 2.89 -10.20 2.17
N ILE A 67 3.46 -10.39 3.36
CA ILE A 67 4.89 -10.74 3.54
C ILE A 67 5.22 -12.09 2.91
N GLU A 68 4.37 -13.10 3.13
CA GLU A 68 4.54 -14.41 2.50
C GLU A 68 4.38 -14.32 0.97
N LEU A 69 3.50 -13.42 0.51
CA LEU A 69 3.30 -13.17 -0.92
C LEU A 69 4.56 -12.55 -1.57
N VAL A 70 5.25 -11.62 -0.89
CA VAL A 70 6.53 -11.07 -1.37
C VAL A 70 7.53 -12.19 -1.62
N ALA A 71 7.73 -13.09 -0.64
CA ALA A 71 8.65 -14.20 -0.77
C ALA A 71 8.25 -15.18 -1.88
N ALA A 72 6.95 -15.44 -2.06
CA ALA A 72 6.45 -16.31 -3.11
C ALA A 72 6.61 -15.67 -4.50
N ALA A 73 6.27 -14.40 -4.66
CA ALA A 73 6.41 -13.65 -5.91
C ALA A 73 7.88 -13.60 -6.38
N LYS A 74 8.81 -13.32 -5.47
CA LYS A 74 10.25 -13.30 -5.80
C LYS A 74 10.82 -14.68 -6.17
N ARG A 75 10.26 -15.77 -5.64
CA ARG A 75 10.64 -17.12 -6.08
C ARG A 75 10.13 -17.45 -7.47
N LEU A 76 8.90 -17.02 -7.81
CA LEU A 76 8.30 -17.22 -9.12
C LEU A 76 8.95 -16.34 -10.18
N GLN A 77 9.14 -15.08 -9.86
CA GLN A 77 9.67 -14.04 -10.74
C GLN A 77 10.75 -13.23 -10.02
N PRO A 78 12.03 -13.62 -10.08
CA PRO A 78 13.12 -12.90 -9.41
C PRO A 78 13.25 -11.44 -9.85
N GLY A 79 12.86 -11.11 -11.08
CA GLY A 79 12.94 -9.77 -11.68
C GLY A 79 11.75 -8.85 -11.34
N ILE A 80 10.68 -9.36 -10.72
CA ILE A 80 9.51 -8.52 -10.40
C ILE A 80 9.87 -7.44 -9.38
N LYS A 81 9.49 -6.19 -9.66
CA LYS A 81 9.63 -5.09 -8.70
C LYS A 81 8.41 -5.04 -7.80
N ILE A 82 8.61 -5.10 -6.48
CA ILE A 82 7.52 -5.18 -5.50
C ILE A 82 7.59 -3.98 -4.57
N VAL A 83 6.54 -3.16 -4.58
CA VAL A 83 6.28 -2.14 -3.56
C VAL A 83 5.22 -2.67 -2.59
N VAL A 84 5.46 -2.48 -1.31
CA VAL A 84 4.55 -2.92 -0.26
C VAL A 84 3.82 -1.71 0.31
N LEU A 85 2.49 -1.77 0.35
CA LEU A 85 1.64 -0.80 1.04
C LEU A 85 1.14 -1.37 2.36
N THR A 86 1.05 -0.52 3.39
CA THR A 86 0.44 -0.95 4.65
C THR A 86 -0.10 0.21 5.47
N GLY A 87 -1.27 0.01 6.07
CA GLY A 87 -1.86 0.95 7.01
C GLY A 87 -1.24 0.93 8.41
N TYR A 88 -0.31 -0.01 8.68
CA TYR A 88 0.39 -0.14 9.97
C TYR A 88 1.87 -0.38 9.73
N SER A 89 2.64 0.70 9.75
CA SER A 89 4.08 0.63 9.60
C SER A 89 4.77 0.30 10.94
N SER A 90 5.06 -0.97 11.19
CA SER A 90 6.14 -1.26 12.11
C SER A 90 7.45 -1.35 11.32
N ILE A 91 8.51 -0.73 11.83
CA ILE A 91 9.87 -0.82 11.27
C ILE A 91 10.27 -2.28 11.04
N ALA A 92 9.86 -3.18 11.96
CA ALA A 92 10.11 -4.60 11.84
C ALA A 92 9.46 -5.23 10.59
N THR A 93 8.21 -4.86 10.29
CA THR A 93 7.45 -5.39 9.15
C THR A 93 8.02 -4.88 7.83
N ALA A 94 8.35 -3.58 7.75
CA ALA A 94 9.02 -2.98 6.59
C ALA A 94 10.37 -3.64 6.33
N SER A 95 11.22 -3.75 7.35
CA SER A 95 12.53 -4.42 7.26
C SER A 95 12.41 -5.88 6.82
N GLN A 96 11.40 -6.61 7.29
CA GLN A 96 11.16 -7.99 6.86
C GLN A 96 10.75 -8.08 5.40
N ALA A 97 9.87 -7.20 4.92
CA ALA A 97 9.46 -7.17 3.51
C ALA A 97 10.65 -6.90 2.59
N ILE A 98 11.50 -5.93 2.92
CA ILE A 98 12.73 -5.62 2.17
C ILE A 98 13.70 -6.82 2.16
N LYS A 99 13.93 -7.48 3.30
CA LYS A 99 14.78 -8.68 3.38
C LYS A 99 14.27 -9.84 2.51
N LEU A 100 12.97 -9.91 2.27
CA LEU A 100 12.33 -10.91 1.41
C LEU A 100 12.30 -10.51 -0.06
N GLY A 101 12.81 -9.31 -0.39
CA GLY A 101 12.98 -8.85 -1.77
C GLY A 101 11.97 -7.80 -2.23
N ALA A 102 11.20 -7.19 -1.34
CA ALA A 102 10.44 -5.99 -1.71
C ALA A 102 11.41 -4.87 -2.06
N SER A 103 11.12 -4.15 -3.14
CA SER A 103 11.92 -3.02 -3.62
C SER A 103 11.75 -1.80 -2.74
N TYR A 104 10.54 -1.57 -2.26
CA TYR A 104 10.22 -0.42 -1.43
C TYR A 104 9.00 -0.68 -0.55
N TYR A 105 8.80 0.21 0.40
CA TYR A 105 7.71 0.17 1.35
C TYR A 105 7.08 1.56 1.48
N LEU A 106 5.75 1.65 1.44
CA LEU A 106 5.00 2.89 1.59
C LEU A 106 3.88 2.74 2.63
N PRO A 107 3.66 3.76 3.47
CA PRO A 107 2.48 3.80 4.33
C PRO A 107 1.22 4.13 3.50
N LYS A 108 0.08 3.52 3.83
CA LYS A 108 -1.23 3.95 3.36
C LYS A 108 -1.68 5.20 4.16
N PRO A 109 -2.31 6.19 3.54
CA PRO A 109 -2.67 6.28 2.13
C PRO A 109 -1.48 6.71 1.26
N ALA A 110 -1.29 6.09 0.09
CA ALA A 110 -0.32 6.49 -0.91
C ALA A 110 -1.05 6.77 -2.23
N ASP A 111 -0.60 7.78 -2.97
CA ASP A 111 -1.09 8.05 -4.30
C ASP A 111 -0.25 7.35 -5.39
N VAL A 112 -0.74 7.38 -6.63
CA VAL A 112 -0.07 6.68 -7.73
C VAL A 112 1.29 7.28 -8.07
N ASP A 113 1.48 8.58 -7.87
CA ASP A 113 2.75 9.26 -8.19
C ASP A 113 3.81 8.89 -7.14
N GLU A 114 3.44 8.80 -5.86
CA GLU A 114 4.29 8.27 -4.79
C GLU A 114 4.69 6.80 -5.04
N ILE A 115 3.72 5.97 -5.48
CA ILE A 115 3.97 4.56 -5.79
C ILE A 115 4.93 4.43 -6.99
N LEU A 116 4.74 5.21 -8.05
CA LEU A 116 5.64 5.20 -9.21
C LEU A 116 7.04 5.68 -8.86
N LEU A 117 7.13 6.69 -8.00
CA LEU A 117 8.42 7.16 -7.48
C LEU A 117 9.12 6.06 -6.67
N ALA A 118 8.38 5.29 -5.88
CA ALA A 118 8.92 4.17 -5.12
C ALA A 118 9.49 3.06 -6.02
N PHE A 119 8.85 2.77 -7.15
CA PHE A 119 9.38 1.83 -8.15
C PHE A 119 10.64 2.34 -8.86
N SER A 120 10.80 3.65 -9.00
CA SER A 120 11.98 4.25 -9.66
C SER A 120 13.20 4.37 -8.74
N LYS A 121 13.02 4.38 -7.42
CA LYS A 121 14.12 4.50 -6.44
C LYS A 121 15.02 3.26 -6.34
N GLU A 122 14.66 2.15 -6.95
CA GLU A 122 15.40 0.88 -6.84
C GLU A 122 16.80 0.95 -7.47
N ASP A 123 17.01 1.81 -8.47
CA ASP A 123 18.31 1.95 -9.13
C ASP A 123 19.36 2.68 -8.25
N ASP A 124 18.91 3.40 -7.20
CA ASP A 124 19.77 4.13 -6.25
C ASP A 124 19.98 3.40 -4.91
N LEU A 125 19.21 2.35 -4.62
CA LEU A 125 19.16 1.71 -3.28
C LEU A 125 20.12 0.53 -3.08
N ALA A 126 21.13 0.36 -3.92
CA ALA A 126 22.24 -0.56 -3.60
C ALA A 126 23.00 -0.11 -2.33
N ILE A 127 22.81 1.10 -1.87
CA ILE A 127 23.46 1.64 -0.65
C ILE A 127 22.52 2.65 0.05
N SER A 128 22.08 2.24 1.18
CA SER A 128 21.46 3.00 2.27
C SER A 128 19.99 2.70 2.51
N VAL A 129 19.74 1.72 3.38
CA VAL A 129 18.66 1.85 4.35
C VAL A 129 19.06 3.08 5.19
N ASP A 130 18.70 4.25 4.73
CA ASP A 130 18.89 5.47 5.48
C ASP A 130 17.95 5.39 6.68
N GLN A 131 18.55 5.13 7.85
CA GLN A 131 17.82 5.01 9.12
C GLN A 131 17.13 6.34 9.51
N GLN A 132 17.26 7.38 8.71
CA GLN A 132 16.74 8.71 9.01
C GLN A 132 15.30 8.94 8.53
N GLU A 133 14.74 8.16 7.60
CA GLU A 133 13.33 8.31 7.18
C GLU A 133 12.34 7.34 7.85
N LEU A 134 12.81 6.46 8.72
CA LEU A 134 11.95 5.62 9.58
C LEU A 134 11.59 6.35 10.88
N ILE A 135 11.27 7.64 10.81
CA ILE A 135 10.67 8.33 11.95
C ILE A 135 9.29 7.68 12.17
N PRO A 136 9.08 6.99 13.30
CA PRO A 136 7.76 6.43 13.57
C PRO A 136 6.73 7.57 13.50
N PRO A 137 5.56 7.33 12.88
CA PRO A 137 4.55 8.36 12.78
C PRO A 137 4.23 8.87 14.19
N THR A 138 4.09 10.17 14.32
CA THR A 138 3.75 10.77 15.62
C THR A 138 2.46 10.16 16.14
N LEU A 139 2.30 10.04 17.46
CA LEU A 139 1.06 9.55 18.06
C LEU A 139 -0.17 10.31 17.53
N ALA A 140 -0.01 11.60 17.26
CA ALA A 140 -1.06 12.44 16.69
C ALA A 140 -1.43 11.98 15.25
N ARG A 141 -0.47 11.57 14.42
CA ARG A 141 -0.71 11.05 13.08
C ARG A 141 -1.41 9.69 13.13
N VAL A 142 -0.93 8.77 13.96
CA VAL A 142 -1.55 7.45 14.15
C VAL A 142 -2.99 7.58 14.65
N GLU A 143 -3.23 8.48 15.60
CA GLU A 143 -4.56 8.76 16.12
C GLU A 143 -5.48 9.33 15.03
N TRP A 144 -4.97 10.28 14.23
CA TRP A 144 -5.72 10.88 13.14
C TRP A 144 -6.09 9.85 12.06
N GLU A 145 -5.16 9.03 11.63
CA GLU A 145 -5.38 7.96 10.65
C GLU A 145 -6.41 6.93 11.15
N HIS A 146 -6.33 6.56 12.44
CA HIS A 146 -7.31 5.67 13.06
C HIS A 146 -8.71 6.29 13.08
N ILE A 147 -8.82 7.57 13.39
CA ILE A 147 -10.09 8.32 13.38
C ILE A 147 -10.67 8.34 11.96
N GLN A 148 -9.87 8.63 10.93
CA GLN A 148 -10.32 8.69 9.55
C GLN A 148 -10.86 7.34 9.06
N ARG A 149 -10.18 6.24 9.42
CA ARG A 149 -10.62 4.89 9.10
C ARG A 149 -12.01 4.60 9.70
N VAL A 150 -12.16 4.76 11.01
CA VAL A 150 -13.45 4.49 11.68
C VAL A 150 -14.55 5.42 11.17
N LEU A 151 -14.21 6.65 10.78
CA LEU A 151 -15.17 7.58 10.16
C LEU A 151 -15.62 7.08 8.79
N THR A 152 -14.72 6.54 7.98
CA THR A 152 -15.03 5.91 6.68
C THR A 152 -15.90 4.67 6.88
N ASP A 153 -15.55 3.80 7.83
CA ASP A 153 -16.34 2.60 8.17
C ASP A 153 -17.75 2.93 8.69
N CYS A 154 -17.94 4.14 9.20
CA CYS A 154 -19.22 4.67 9.64
C CYS A 154 -19.89 5.59 8.60
N GLU A 155 -19.46 5.54 7.32
CA GLU A 155 -20.03 6.35 6.23
C GLU A 155 -20.06 7.85 6.53
N GLY A 156 -19.10 8.36 7.30
CA GLY A 156 -19.01 9.76 7.71
C GLY A 156 -19.88 10.12 8.92
N ASN A 157 -20.52 9.17 9.56
CA ASN A 157 -21.37 9.40 10.73
C ASN A 157 -20.54 9.68 12.00
N ILE A 158 -20.35 10.98 12.31
CA ILE A 158 -19.53 11.43 13.45
C ILE A 158 -20.02 10.87 14.80
N SER A 159 -21.33 10.71 14.98
CA SER A 159 -21.89 10.22 16.25
C SER A 159 -21.59 8.73 16.47
N GLU A 160 -21.67 7.94 15.41
CA GLU A 160 -21.37 6.52 15.43
C GLU A 160 -19.85 6.28 15.55
N THR A 161 -19.05 7.05 14.82
CA THR A 161 -17.60 7.05 14.91
C THR A 161 -17.13 7.36 16.34
N ALA A 162 -17.69 8.39 16.97
CA ALA A 162 -17.35 8.75 18.35
C ALA A 162 -17.67 7.60 19.34
N ARG A 163 -18.78 6.90 19.12
CA ARG A 163 -19.19 5.74 19.92
C ARG A 163 -18.24 4.56 19.73
N LYS A 164 -17.90 4.23 18.48
CA LYS A 164 -16.94 3.14 18.16
C LYS A 164 -15.54 3.42 18.71
N LEU A 165 -15.10 4.68 18.67
CA LEU A 165 -13.80 5.11 19.22
C LEU A 165 -13.82 5.32 20.73
N ASN A 166 -14.97 5.16 21.39
CA ASN A 166 -15.16 5.44 22.82
C ASN A 166 -14.66 6.84 23.25
N ILE A 167 -14.93 7.85 22.43
CA ILE A 167 -14.61 9.25 22.70
C ILE A 167 -15.86 10.15 22.61
N HIS A 168 -15.81 11.28 23.26
CA HIS A 168 -16.93 12.22 23.19
C HIS A 168 -17.04 12.85 21.79
N ARG A 169 -18.26 13.01 21.25
CA ARG A 169 -18.52 13.61 19.91
C ARG A 169 -17.81 14.94 19.70
N ARG A 170 -17.83 15.82 20.71
CA ARG A 170 -17.11 17.12 20.63
C ARG A 170 -15.59 16.94 20.50
N SER A 171 -15.02 15.93 21.17
CA SER A 171 -13.59 15.63 21.07
C SER A 171 -13.23 15.13 19.68
N LEU A 172 -14.08 14.29 19.09
CA LEU A 172 -13.90 13.81 17.72
C LEU A 172 -13.97 14.98 16.72
N GLN A 173 -15.00 15.82 16.82
CA GLN A 173 -15.12 17.01 15.97
C GLN A 173 -13.88 17.91 16.04
N ARG A 174 -13.37 18.20 17.24
CA ARG A 174 -12.15 19.00 17.43
C ARG A 174 -10.93 18.35 16.77
N LYS A 175 -10.83 17.01 16.79
CA LYS A 175 -9.73 16.27 16.16
C LYS A 175 -9.84 16.27 14.63
N LEU A 176 -11.06 16.17 14.09
CA LEU A 176 -11.33 16.25 12.65
C LEU A 176 -11.08 17.66 12.06
N PHE A 177 -11.29 18.72 12.85
CA PHE A 177 -10.99 20.10 12.44
C PHE A 177 -9.49 20.46 12.53
N LYS A 178 -8.67 19.68 13.24
CA LYS A 178 -7.22 19.81 13.15
C LYS A 178 -6.76 19.20 11.81
N PHE A 179 -5.97 20.01 11.06
CA PHE A 179 -5.29 19.49 9.88
C PHE A 179 -4.52 18.22 10.22
N ALA A 180 -4.37 17.31 9.21
CA ALA A 180 -3.53 16.13 9.37
C ALA A 180 -2.17 16.55 9.97
N PRO A 181 -1.72 15.90 11.05
CA PRO A 181 -0.41 16.20 11.62
C PRO A 181 0.66 15.84 10.59
N THR A 182 1.53 16.78 10.30
CA THR A 182 2.75 16.58 9.49
C THR A 182 3.68 15.58 10.15
#